data_e2b5420eecb414c39e6e60c79366b65c
#
_entry.id   e2b5420eecb414c39e6e60c79366b65c
#
_cell.length_a   1.000
_cell.length_b   1.000
_cell.length_c   1.000
_cell.angle_alpha   90.00
_cell.angle_beta   90.00
_cell.angle_gamma   90.00
#
_symmetry.space_group_name_H-M   'P 1'
#
loop_
_entity.id
_entity.type
_entity.pdbx_description
1 polymer ?
#
loop_
_entity_poly.entity_id
_entity_poly.type
_entity_poly.pdbx_seq_one_letter_code
_entity_poly.pdbx_strand_id
1 'polypeptide(L)'
;MVNPLTRMTAHHRAARPESRRRREVEVPVDDQAREVVNATLRGLRAPLLMIVAVFTFCVVGLSLMPGVDADGNPHRLSLFDAFYVMSYTATTIGYGEVPNEFTIPQRMWVAGSIFASVFTWTYAVTAMFYTLTAPGFREATSELGEEAF
;
A
#
# COMPACT_ATOMS: atom_id res chain seq x y z
N MET A 1 -22.88 56.00 -63.95
CA MET A 1 -22.45 56.55 -62.62
C MET A 1 -22.40 55.42 -61.63
N VAL A 2 -21.22 54.91 -61.36
CA VAL A 2 -21.00 53.77 -60.44
C VAL A 2 -20.48 54.36 -59.15
N ASN A 3 -21.18 54.06 -58.05
CA ASN A 3 -20.96 54.62 -56.72
C ASN A 3 -19.64 54.08 -56.12
N PRO A 4 -18.64 54.88 -55.74
CA PRO A 4 -17.34 54.44 -55.28
C PRO A 4 -17.31 53.98 -53.80
N LEU A 5 -18.44 53.89 -53.11
CA LEU A 5 -18.47 53.60 -51.65
C LEU A 5 -18.60 52.11 -51.28
N THR A 6 -18.66 51.18 -52.26
CA THR A 6 -18.80 49.74 -51.98
C THR A 6 -17.49 48.96 -51.94
N ARG A 7 -16.35 49.63 -51.94
CA ARG A 7 -15.00 48.96 -51.99
C ARG A 7 -14.21 49.00 -50.66
N MET A 8 -14.81 49.37 -49.58
CA MET A 8 -14.02 49.61 -48.32
C MET A 8 -14.38 48.77 -47.11
N THR A 9 -15.08 47.63 -47.28
CA THR A 9 -15.44 46.78 -46.13
C THR A 9 -14.93 45.32 -46.20
N ALA A 10 -13.92 45.04 -47.07
CA ALA A 10 -13.46 43.68 -47.31
C ALA A 10 -12.05 43.36 -46.75
N HIS A 11 -11.44 44.19 -45.93
CA HIS A 11 -10.09 43.93 -45.42
C HIS A 11 -9.92 44.21 -43.94
N HIS A 12 -10.73 43.58 -43.09
CA HIS A 12 -10.36 43.46 -41.70
C HIS A 12 -10.94 42.16 -41.10
N ARG A 13 -10.70 41.05 -41.79
CA ARG A 13 -10.71 39.77 -41.11
C ARG A 13 -9.32 39.61 -40.50
N ALA A 14 -9.13 40.30 -39.39
CA ALA A 14 -7.93 40.12 -38.54
C ALA A 14 -7.71 38.64 -38.33
N ALA A 15 -6.63 38.13 -38.85
CA ALA A 15 -6.11 36.81 -38.53
C ALA A 15 -5.97 36.76 -37.01
N ARG A 16 -6.84 36.03 -36.34
CA ARG A 16 -6.66 35.68 -34.95
C ARG A 16 -5.31 35.04 -34.85
N PRO A 17 -4.40 35.56 -34.01
CA PRO A 17 -3.12 34.89 -33.82
C PRO A 17 -3.39 33.50 -33.25
N GLU A 18 -3.09 32.47 -34.02
CA GLU A 18 -3.10 31.04 -33.60
C GLU A 18 -2.10 30.74 -32.48
N SER A 19 -1.44 31.73 -31.96
CA SER A 19 -0.40 31.64 -30.93
C SER A 19 -0.93 31.42 -29.50
N ARG A 20 -2.25 31.25 -29.29
CA ARG A 20 -2.85 30.69 -28.09
C ARG A 20 -3.27 29.22 -28.28
N ARG A 21 -2.57 28.44 -29.09
CA ARG A 21 -2.51 27.04 -28.80
C ARG A 21 -1.95 26.96 -27.39
N ARG A 22 -2.79 26.50 -26.47
CA ARG A 22 -2.38 26.05 -25.17
C ARG A 22 -1.04 25.35 -25.37
N ARG A 23 0.04 25.82 -24.73
CA ARG A 23 1.09 24.92 -24.35
C ARG A 23 0.36 23.92 -23.43
N GLU A 24 -0.14 22.86 -24.00
CA GLU A 24 -0.30 21.63 -23.29
C GLU A 24 1.10 21.39 -22.77
N VAL A 25 1.25 21.55 -21.48
CA VAL A 25 2.48 21.17 -20.81
C VAL A 25 2.48 19.65 -20.99
N GLU A 26 3.17 19.17 -22.02
CA GLU A 26 3.53 17.77 -22.13
C GLU A 26 4.39 17.50 -20.90
N VAL A 27 3.74 17.03 -19.84
CA VAL A 27 4.46 16.51 -18.67
C VAL A 27 5.18 15.26 -19.22
N PRO A 28 6.52 15.22 -19.12
CA PRO A 28 7.26 14.07 -19.64
C PRO A 28 6.65 12.79 -19.06
N VAL A 29 6.43 11.79 -19.89
CA VAL A 29 5.83 10.49 -19.50
C VAL A 29 6.56 9.88 -18.31
N ASP A 30 7.87 10.09 -18.21
CA ASP A 30 8.70 9.66 -17.09
C ASP A 30 8.31 10.31 -15.74
N ASP A 31 7.87 11.56 -15.74
CA ASP A 31 7.42 12.24 -14.52
C ASP A 31 6.04 11.75 -14.08
N GLN A 32 5.15 11.44 -15.02
CA GLN A 32 3.83 10.87 -14.71
C GLN A 32 3.96 9.46 -14.14
N ALA A 33 4.80 8.61 -14.75
CA ALA A 33 5.08 7.27 -14.24
C ALA A 33 5.67 7.30 -12.83
N ARG A 34 6.58 8.22 -12.55
CA ARG A 34 7.15 8.42 -11.20
C ARG A 34 6.11 8.89 -10.18
N GLU A 35 5.23 9.78 -10.56
CA GLU A 35 4.14 10.23 -9.67
C GLU A 35 3.19 9.10 -9.32
N VAL A 36 2.79 8.28 -10.28
CA VAL A 36 1.92 7.11 -10.06
C VAL A 36 2.61 6.08 -9.16
N VAL A 37 3.87 5.76 -9.42
CA VAL A 37 4.66 4.85 -8.57
C VAL A 37 4.77 5.39 -7.15
N ASN A 38 5.06 6.68 -6.97
CA ASN A 38 5.17 7.31 -5.66
C ASN A 38 3.83 7.35 -4.92
N ALA A 39 2.72 7.59 -5.63
CA ALA A 39 1.37 7.56 -5.06
C ALA A 39 1.00 6.14 -4.61
N THR A 40 1.30 5.13 -5.43
CA THR A 40 1.10 3.70 -5.14
C THR A 40 1.92 3.26 -3.93
N LEU A 41 3.21 3.58 -3.90
CA LEU A 41 4.08 3.29 -2.76
C LEU A 41 3.61 3.98 -1.47
N ARG A 42 3.07 5.18 -1.59
CA ARG A 42 2.51 5.91 -0.45
C ARG A 42 1.24 5.26 0.08
N GLY A 43 0.39 4.75 -0.82
CA GLY A 43 -0.80 3.98 -0.47
C GLY A 43 -0.49 2.65 0.25
N LEU A 44 0.60 1.97 -0.13
CA LEU A 44 1.04 0.71 0.47
C LEU A 44 1.76 0.86 1.81
N ARG A 45 2.25 2.06 2.14
CA ARG A 45 2.97 2.29 3.42
C ARG A 45 2.09 2.05 4.64
N ALA A 46 0.85 2.51 4.61
CA ALA A 46 -0.07 2.37 5.74
C ALA A 46 -0.36 0.90 6.08
N PRO A 47 -0.81 0.03 5.16
CA PRO A 47 -1.03 -1.37 5.45
C PRO A 47 0.26 -2.11 5.86
N LEU A 48 1.40 -1.79 5.25
CA LEU A 48 2.67 -2.41 5.60
C LEU A 48 3.11 -2.05 7.02
N LEU A 49 3.04 -0.76 7.39
CA LEU A 49 3.35 -0.31 8.75
C LEU A 49 2.39 -0.92 9.77
N MET A 50 1.12 -1.09 9.43
CA MET A 50 0.14 -1.72 10.30
C MET A 50 0.46 -3.19 10.55
N ILE A 51 0.84 -3.97 9.51
CA ILE A 51 1.29 -5.36 9.67
C ILE A 51 2.48 -5.42 10.63
N VAL A 52 3.51 -4.62 10.39
CA VAL A 52 4.72 -4.60 11.24
C VAL A 52 4.39 -4.21 12.67
N ALA A 53 3.55 -3.19 12.87
CA ALA A 53 3.17 -2.72 14.20
C ALA A 53 2.37 -3.78 14.96
N VAL A 54 1.35 -4.38 14.35
CA VAL A 54 0.53 -5.43 14.97
C VAL A 54 1.37 -6.67 15.26
N PHE A 55 2.21 -7.11 14.32
CA PHE A 55 3.10 -8.26 14.52
C PHE A 55 4.06 -8.02 15.69
N THR A 56 4.72 -6.86 15.72
CA THR A 56 5.62 -6.50 16.81
C THR A 56 4.89 -6.45 18.15
N PHE A 57 3.70 -5.87 18.18
CA PHE A 57 2.86 -5.84 19.39
C PHE A 57 2.51 -7.24 19.88
N CYS A 58 2.14 -8.17 18.99
CA CYS A 58 1.83 -9.55 19.34
C CYS A 58 3.06 -10.30 19.88
N VAL A 59 4.24 -10.12 19.28
CA VAL A 59 5.50 -10.72 19.71
C VAL A 59 5.92 -10.23 21.09
N VAL A 60 5.99 -8.90 21.26
CA VAL A 60 6.38 -8.29 22.52
C VAL A 60 5.40 -8.67 23.63
N GLY A 61 4.11 -8.61 23.36
CA GLY A 61 3.09 -8.98 24.33
C GLY A 61 3.19 -10.44 24.77
N LEU A 62 3.45 -11.38 23.83
CA LEU A 62 3.63 -12.78 24.16
C LEU A 62 4.87 -13.01 25.04
N SER A 63 5.98 -12.33 24.77
CA SER A 63 7.19 -12.44 25.58
C SER A 63 7.04 -11.86 26.99
N LEU A 64 6.11 -10.92 27.17
CA LEU A 64 5.80 -10.32 28.47
C LEU A 64 4.81 -11.15 29.30
N MET A 65 4.05 -12.05 28.68
CA MET A 65 3.08 -12.89 29.39
C MET A 65 3.79 -13.86 30.34
N PRO A 66 3.22 -14.05 31.55
CA PRO A 66 3.77 -15.02 32.49
C PRO A 66 3.64 -16.45 31.94
N GLY A 67 4.76 -17.13 31.90
CA GLY A 67 4.89 -18.53 31.51
C GLY A 67 5.49 -19.38 32.60
N VAL A 68 5.66 -20.68 32.32
CA VAL A 68 6.37 -21.65 33.14
C VAL A 68 7.33 -22.45 32.29
N ASP A 69 8.42 -22.91 32.88
CA ASP A 69 9.35 -23.86 32.27
C ASP A 69 8.84 -25.32 32.42
N ALA A 70 9.60 -26.26 31.91
CA ALA A 70 9.30 -27.69 31.99
C ALA A 70 9.24 -28.21 33.46
N ASP A 71 9.90 -27.53 34.39
CA ASP A 71 9.94 -27.86 35.80
C ASP A 71 8.84 -27.14 36.60
N GLY A 72 8.01 -26.32 35.96
CA GLY A 72 6.92 -25.56 36.56
C GLY A 72 7.35 -24.26 37.21
N ASN A 73 8.62 -23.82 37.08
CA ASN A 73 9.07 -22.55 37.60
C ASN A 73 8.61 -21.37 36.75
N PRO A 74 8.40 -20.19 37.31
CA PRO A 74 8.04 -18.99 36.58
C PRO A 74 9.11 -18.69 35.49
N HIS A 75 8.71 -18.74 34.23
CA HIS A 75 9.58 -18.47 33.09
C HIS A 75 8.82 -17.64 32.06
N ARG A 76 9.50 -16.71 31.42
CA ARG A 76 8.94 -15.93 30.30
C ARG A 76 9.53 -16.44 29.00
N LEU A 77 8.71 -16.44 27.97
CA LEU A 77 9.18 -16.78 26.64
C LEU A 77 10.27 -15.78 26.22
N SER A 78 11.35 -16.30 25.63
CA SER A 78 12.35 -15.42 25.02
C SER A 78 11.71 -14.62 23.86
N LEU A 79 12.28 -13.47 23.55
CA LEU A 79 11.80 -12.68 22.41
C LEU A 79 11.90 -13.45 21.10
N PHE A 80 12.91 -14.29 20.96
CA PHE A 80 13.11 -15.14 19.78
C PHE A 80 12.03 -16.24 19.69
N ASP A 81 11.73 -16.92 20.78
CA ASP A 81 10.68 -17.95 20.80
C ASP A 81 9.30 -17.32 20.54
N ALA A 82 9.03 -16.17 21.14
CA ALA A 82 7.79 -15.42 20.86
C ALA A 82 7.69 -15.00 19.40
N PHE A 83 8.79 -14.53 18.79
CA PHE A 83 8.86 -14.21 17.36
C PHE A 83 8.61 -15.45 16.49
N TYR A 84 9.25 -16.57 16.83
CA TYR A 84 9.09 -17.83 16.10
C TYR A 84 7.64 -18.32 16.15
N VAL A 85 7.03 -18.37 17.35
CA VAL A 85 5.62 -18.75 17.54
C VAL A 85 4.68 -17.84 16.77
N MET A 86 4.89 -16.53 16.86
CA MET A 86 4.04 -15.56 16.17
C MET A 86 4.21 -15.61 14.65
N SER A 87 5.40 -15.95 14.15
CA SER A 87 5.66 -16.06 12.71
C SER A 87 4.82 -17.15 12.05
N TYR A 88 4.82 -18.36 12.60
CA TYR A 88 4.01 -19.45 12.02
C TYR A 88 2.51 -19.30 12.33
N THR A 89 2.17 -18.59 13.41
CA THR A 89 0.77 -18.29 13.73
C THR A 89 0.20 -17.25 12.77
N ALA A 90 0.90 -16.13 12.57
CA ALA A 90 0.45 -15.05 11.68
C ALA A 90 0.42 -15.46 10.21
N THR A 91 1.32 -16.36 9.79
CA THR A 91 1.33 -16.92 8.43
C THR A 91 0.35 -18.08 8.22
N THR A 92 -0.43 -18.44 9.25
CA THR A 92 -1.41 -19.54 9.24
C THR A 92 -0.81 -20.94 9.01
N ILE A 93 0.51 -21.10 9.11
CA ILE A 93 1.19 -22.39 8.97
C ILE A 93 0.86 -23.29 10.15
N GLY A 94 0.78 -22.74 11.37
CA GLY A 94 0.36 -23.45 12.56
C GLY A 94 1.27 -24.62 12.94
N TYR A 95 2.58 -24.43 12.87
CA TYR A 95 3.57 -25.50 13.10
C TYR A 95 3.41 -26.19 14.46
N GLY A 96 2.96 -25.44 15.47
CA GLY A 96 2.60 -25.99 16.78
C GLY A 96 3.78 -26.32 17.70
N GLU A 97 5.01 -26.02 17.29
CA GLU A 97 6.17 -26.20 18.11
C GLU A 97 6.29 -25.04 19.11
N VAL A 98 6.25 -25.36 20.38
CA VAL A 98 6.44 -24.40 21.46
C VAL A 98 7.49 -24.93 22.42
N PRO A 99 8.41 -24.08 22.90
CA PRO A 99 9.49 -24.52 23.81
C PRO A 99 8.97 -25.06 25.14
N ASN A 100 7.87 -24.52 25.64
CA ASN A 100 7.20 -24.94 26.88
C ASN A 100 5.69 -24.86 26.70
N GLU A 101 4.93 -25.58 27.54
CA GLU A 101 3.45 -25.50 27.50
C GLU A 101 2.97 -24.08 27.83
N PHE A 102 2.05 -23.60 27.03
CA PHE A 102 1.47 -22.27 27.25
C PHE A 102 0.55 -22.25 28.46
N THR A 103 0.78 -21.27 29.33
CA THR A 103 -0.14 -20.90 30.40
C THR A 103 -1.44 -20.30 29.87
N ILE A 104 -2.46 -20.23 30.71
CA ILE A 104 -3.74 -19.60 30.32
C ILE A 104 -3.57 -18.16 29.79
N PRO A 105 -2.80 -17.26 30.44
CA PRO A 105 -2.57 -15.92 29.92
C PRO A 105 -1.92 -15.92 28.52
N GLN A 106 -0.93 -16.77 28.29
CA GLN A 106 -0.26 -16.90 26.99
C GLN A 106 -1.23 -17.41 25.92
N ARG A 107 -2.06 -18.42 26.23
CA ARG A 107 -3.09 -18.93 25.31
C ARG A 107 -4.11 -17.87 24.94
N MET A 108 -4.57 -17.08 25.90
CA MET A 108 -5.49 -15.98 25.64
C MET A 108 -4.86 -14.89 24.77
N TRP A 109 -3.58 -14.56 25.04
CA TRP A 109 -2.84 -13.60 24.21
C TRP A 109 -2.69 -14.08 22.77
N VAL A 110 -2.28 -15.34 22.56
CA VAL A 110 -2.15 -15.93 21.22
C VAL A 110 -3.50 -15.96 20.51
N ALA A 111 -4.59 -16.33 21.18
CA ALA A 111 -5.93 -16.30 20.59
C ALA A 111 -6.31 -14.90 20.12
N GLY A 112 -6.10 -13.87 20.92
CA GLY A 112 -6.30 -12.48 20.52
C GLY A 112 -5.41 -12.06 19.35
N SER A 113 -4.15 -12.50 19.35
CA SER A 113 -3.17 -12.25 18.30
C SER A 113 -3.57 -12.88 16.94
N ILE A 114 -4.20 -14.05 16.96
CA ILE A 114 -4.75 -14.70 15.74
C ILE A 114 -5.79 -13.79 15.09
N PHE A 115 -6.77 -13.31 15.86
CA PHE A 115 -7.79 -12.40 15.32
C PHE A 115 -7.17 -11.10 14.81
N ALA A 116 -6.26 -10.49 15.58
CA ALA A 116 -5.56 -9.27 15.16
C ALA A 116 -4.80 -9.47 13.84
N SER A 117 -4.11 -10.62 13.69
CA SER A 117 -3.38 -10.98 12.48
C SER A 117 -4.31 -11.15 11.27
N VAL A 118 -5.43 -11.88 11.43
CA VAL A 118 -6.41 -12.10 10.36
C VAL A 118 -7.00 -10.78 9.88
N PHE A 119 -7.43 -9.91 10.79
CA PHE A 119 -7.97 -8.60 10.40
C PHE A 119 -6.92 -7.73 9.70
N THR A 120 -5.69 -7.74 10.19
CA THR A 120 -4.59 -6.97 9.59
C THR A 120 -4.24 -7.48 8.19
N TRP A 121 -4.17 -8.79 7.99
CA TRP A 121 -3.96 -9.41 6.68
C TRP A 121 -5.08 -9.07 5.70
N THR A 122 -6.33 -9.23 6.12
CA THR A 122 -7.49 -8.90 5.29
C THR A 122 -7.47 -7.45 4.85
N TYR A 123 -7.18 -6.53 5.78
CA TYR A 123 -7.03 -5.11 5.47
C TYR A 123 -5.89 -4.87 4.47
N ALA A 124 -4.72 -5.47 4.70
CA ALA A 124 -3.55 -5.27 3.83
C ALA A 124 -3.78 -5.79 2.41
N VAL A 125 -4.37 -6.98 2.27
CA VAL A 125 -4.71 -7.56 0.96
C VAL A 125 -5.75 -6.69 0.24
N THR A 126 -6.79 -6.24 0.93
CA THR A 126 -7.80 -5.35 0.36
C THR A 126 -7.19 -4.02 -0.11
N ALA A 127 -6.34 -3.40 0.71
CA ALA A 127 -5.65 -2.16 0.37
C ALA A 127 -4.72 -2.34 -0.84
N MET A 128 -4.04 -3.47 -0.92
CA MET A 128 -3.18 -3.81 -2.07
C MET A 128 -4.02 -3.94 -3.36
N PHE A 129 -5.12 -4.69 -3.32
CA PHE A 129 -6.00 -4.83 -4.47
C PHE A 129 -6.59 -3.49 -4.91
N TYR A 130 -7.04 -2.67 -3.96
CA TYR A 130 -7.57 -1.34 -4.26
C TYR A 130 -6.51 -0.47 -4.97
N THR A 131 -5.28 -0.52 -4.51
CA THR A 131 -4.18 0.26 -5.09
C THR A 131 -3.82 -0.23 -6.51
N LEU A 132 -3.76 -1.56 -6.72
CA LEU A 132 -3.43 -2.16 -8.02
C LEU A 132 -4.55 -2.01 -9.06
N THR A 133 -5.80 -1.90 -8.62
CA THR A 133 -6.95 -1.73 -9.52
C THR A 133 -7.31 -0.27 -9.76
N ALA A 134 -6.62 0.67 -9.12
CA ALA A 134 -6.83 2.09 -9.34
C ALA A 134 -6.60 2.46 -10.82
N PRO A 135 -7.49 3.26 -11.46
CA PRO A 135 -7.44 3.58 -12.88
C PRO A 135 -6.07 4.12 -13.33
N GLY A 136 -5.48 5.02 -12.54
CA GLY A 136 -4.18 5.61 -12.84
C GLY A 136 -3.01 4.63 -12.87
N PHE A 137 -3.09 3.52 -12.12
CA PHE A 137 -2.06 2.47 -12.17
C PHE A 137 -2.15 1.65 -13.46
N ARG A 138 -3.37 1.38 -13.93
CA ARG A 138 -3.61 0.62 -15.17
C ARG A 138 -3.20 1.43 -16.41
N GLU A 139 -3.44 2.72 -16.43
CA GLU A 139 -3.03 3.61 -17.51
C GLU A 139 -1.51 3.71 -17.60
N ALA A 140 -0.82 3.93 -16.49
CA ALA A 140 0.64 4.00 -16.45
C ALA A 140 1.32 2.69 -16.87
N THR A 141 0.74 1.52 -16.55
CA THR A 141 1.31 0.22 -16.97
C THR A 141 1.03 -0.11 -18.43
N SER A 142 -0.06 0.38 -19.03
CA SER A 142 -0.34 0.18 -20.45
C SER A 142 0.59 1.01 -21.33
N GLU A 143 0.90 2.23 -20.94
CA GLU A 143 1.85 3.09 -21.67
C GLU A 143 3.27 2.52 -21.67
N LEU A 144 3.75 2.00 -20.53
CA LEU A 144 5.05 1.33 -20.44
C LEU A 144 5.12 0.02 -21.26
N GLY A 145 3.99 -0.64 -21.49
CA GLY A 145 3.90 -1.85 -22.30
C GLY A 145 3.94 -1.58 -23.81
N GLU A 146 3.43 -0.44 -24.28
CA GLU A 146 3.47 -0.06 -25.70
C GLU A 146 4.86 0.41 -26.16
N GLU A 147 5.66 1.01 -25.26
CA GLU A 147 7.03 1.41 -25.58
C GLU A 147 8.04 0.25 -25.61
N ALA A 148 7.66 -0.94 -25.13
CA ALA A 148 8.54 -2.12 -25.08
C ALA A 148 8.49 -3.01 -26.33
N PHE A 149 7.63 -2.67 -27.32
CA PHE A 149 7.50 -3.37 -28.60
C PHE A 149 7.74 -2.44 -29.81
#